data_e1c46ec81ecf65e6962254017b13925b
#
_entry.id   e1c46ec81ecf65e6962254017b13925b
#
_cell.length_a   1.000
_cell.length_b   1.000
_cell.length_c   1.000
_cell.angle_alpha   90.00
_cell.angle_beta   90.00
_cell.angle_gamma   90.00
#
_symmetry.space_group_name_H-M   'P 1'
#
loop_
_entity.id
_entity.type
_entity.pdbx_description
1 polymer ?
#
loop_
_entity_poly.entity_id
_entity_poly.type
_entity_poly.pdbx_seq_one_letter_code
_entity_poly.pdbx_strand_id
1 'polypeptide(L)'
;MGTAVPSWVLLGMQALRPQYSWVSAEGLMRGLRMVKDDAEYALLKKVQQNSCRALCRLIEHGLCGMTELQAGKLLMQYSDEEGVDSPDGVPIVATGPNSALPHHVTGDTVIQPGDVVVIDFGGENKGEGYIADTTRTFAVKRMPEGLPEIYGIVKAANQAAFEAAKPGTMCEDVDKAARSVIEKAGYGPYFTHRLGHGLGLDVHEHPYLSAGNKHVIEAGNVFSDEPGIYLPGRFGVRIEDLLFVHPEGAERLTPLDHELRVID
;
A
#
# COMPACT_ATOMS: atom_id res chain seq x y z
N MET A 1 21.32 -4.07 -0.71
CA MET A 1 21.54 -3.57 -2.09
C MET A 1 20.34 -3.99 -2.90
N GLY A 2 19.65 -3.03 -3.52
CA GLY A 2 18.50 -3.32 -4.38
C GLY A 2 18.84 -4.33 -5.47
N THR A 3 17.83 -5.02 -5.96
CA THR A 3 17.95 -6.05 -7.00
C THR A 3 18.43 -5.51 -8.36
N ALA A 4 18.52 -4.21 -8.52
CA ALA A 4 18.92 -3.54 -9.77
C ALA A 4 20.40 -3.13 -9.73
N VAL A 5 21.27 -4.00 -10.19
CA VAL A 5 22.65 -3.64 -10.53
C VAL A 5 22.68 -3.14 -11.98
N PRO A 6 23.14 -1.89 -12.26
CA PRO A 6 23.27 -1.42 -13.63
C PRO A 6 24.12 -2.36 -14.49
N SER A 7 23.65 -2.67 -15.69
CA SER A 7 24.32 -3.64 -16.59
C SER A 7 25.80 -3.32 -16.83
N TRP A 8 26.17 -2.03 -16.89
CA TRP A 8 27.56 -1.62 -17.09
C TRP A 8 28.48 -2.04 -15.92
N VAL A 9 27.96 -2.08 -14.67
CA VAL A 9 28.71 -2.56 -13.50
C VAL A 9 29.00 -4.05 -13.66
N LEU A 10 27.97 -4.84 -14.00
CA LEU A 10 28.13 -6.29 -14.20
C LEU A 10 29.13 -6.58 -15.35
N LEU A 11 28.99 -5.90 -16.48
CA LEU A 11 29.89 -6.06 -17.63
C LEU A 11 31.34 -5.65 -17.28
N GLY A 12 31.51 -4.57 -16.51
CA GLY A 12 32.83 -4.15 -16.02
C GLY A 12 33.45 -5.20 -15.09
N MET A 13 32.67 -5.75 -14.16
CA MET A 13 33.13 -6.82 -13.27
C MET A 13 33.50 -8.11 -14.04
N GLN A 14 32.71 -8.50 -15.03
CA GLN A 14 33.02 -9.64 -15.91
C GLN A 14 34.31 -9.43 -16.68
N ALA A 15 34.53 -8.22 -17.21
CA ALA A 15 35.79 -7.91 -17.91
C ALA A 15 37.02 -7.95 -16.99
N LEU A 16 36.89 -7.46 -15.74
CA LEU A 16 37.97 -7.45 -14.75
C LEU A 16 38.27 -8.83 -14.16
N ARG A 17 37.30 -9.73 -14.17
CA ARG A 17 37.39 -11.06 -13.55
C ARG A 17 36.75 -12.14 -14.43
N PRO A 18 37.27 -12.37 -15.64
CA PRO A 18 36.68 -13.29 -16.62
C PRO A 18 36.69 -14.78 -16.16
N GLN A 19 37.49 -15.11 -15.16
CA GLN A 19 37.57 -16.45 -14.59
C GLN A 19 36.43 -16.79 -13.63
N TYR A 20 35.59 -15.80 -13.23
CA TYR A 20 34.48 -16.04 -12.34
C TYR A 20 33.17 -16.25 -13.09
N SER A 21 32.35 -17.16 -12.60
CA SER A 21 30.97 -17.32 -13.01
C SER A 21 30.09 -16.39 -12.18
N TRP A 22 29.28 -15.58 -12.87
CA TRP A 22 28.37 -14.63 -12.24
C TRP A 22 26.95 -15.20 -12.25
N VAL A 23 26.37 -15.32 -11.06
CA VAL A 23 25.02 -15.85 -10.88
C VAL A 23 24.16 -14.83 -10.13
N SER A 24 22.85 -14.86 -10.40
CA SER A 24 21.89 -14.02 -9.65
C SER A 24 21.80 -14.50 -8.19
N ALA A 25 21.88 -13.57 -7.26
CA ALA A 25 21.60 -13.80 -5.84
C ALA A 25 20.14 -13.50 -5.48
N GLU A 26 19.30 -13.15 -6.46
CA GLU A 26 17.93 -12.70 -6.26
C GLU A 26 17.11 -13.70 -5.43
N GLY A 27 17.15 -14.98 -5.76
CA GLY A 27 16.41 -16.01 -5.02
C GLY A 27 16.83 -16.13 -3.55
N LEU A 28 18.14 -16.00 -3.28
CA LEU A 28 18.69 -16.01 -1.91
C LEU A 28 18.22 -14.76 -1.14
N MET A 29 18.39 -13.57 -1.74
CA MET A 29 18.03 -12.31 -1.10
C MET A 29 16.53 -12.21 -0.86
N ARG A 30 15.71 -12.67 -1.80
CA ARG A 30 14.27 -12.76 -1.65
C ARG A 30 13.88 -13.64 -0.46
N GLY A 31 14.46 -14.85 -0.36
CA GLY A 31 14.18 -15.76 0.76
C GLY A 31 14.54 -15.18 2.12
N LEU A 32 15.66 -14.45 2.21
CA LEU A 32 16.11 -13.80 3.45
C LEU A 32 15.21 -12.61 3.85
N ARG A 33 14.73 -11.83 2.88
CA ARG A 33 13.96 -10.59 3.14
C ARG A 33 12.47 -10.84 3.34
N MET A 34 11.95 -11.92 2.75
CA MET A 34 10.51 -12.17 2.72
C MET A 34 9.94 -12.59 4.08
N VAL A 35 10.75 -13.25 4.92
CA VAL A 35 10.38 -13.68 6.26
C VAL A 35 11.06 -12.77 7.27
N LYS A 36 10.30 -11.93 7.93
CA LYS A 36 10.77 -10.96 8.93
C LYS A 36 10.89 -11.61 10.29
N ASP A 37 11.92 -11.24 11.03
CA ASP A 37 12.08 -11.60 12.44
C ASP A 37 11.34 -10.66 13.38
N ASP A 38 11.44 -10.90 14.70
CA ASP A 38 10.75 -10.11 15.71
C ASP A 38 11.25 -8.65 15.78
N ALA A 39 12.53 -8.41 15.47
CA ALA A 39 13.09 -7.06 15.46
C ALA A 39 12.58 -6.27 14.25
N GLU A 40 12.54 -6.89 13.08
CA GLU A 40 11.98 -6.34 11.84
C GLU A 40 10.48 -6.06 11.99
N TYR A 41 9.73 -6.99 12.60
CA TYR A 41 8.32 -6.79 12.94
C TYR A 41 8.10 -5.54 13.81
N ALA A 42 8.93 -5.36 14.85
CA ALA A 42 8.82 -4.20 15.73
C ALA A 42 9.07 -2.88 15.00
N LEU A 43 10.03 -2.85 14.06
CA LEU A 43 10.34 -1.68 13.24
C LEU A 43 9.20 -1.36 12.26
N LEU A 44 8.68 -2.36 11.57
CA LEU A 44 7.55 -2.23 10.66
C LEU A 44 6.30 -1.71 11.39
N LYS A 45 5.98 -2.29 12.54
CA LYS A 45 4.85 -1.85 13.37
C LYS A 45 5.01 -0.40 13.83
N LYS A 46 6.22 0.00 14.23
CA LYS A 46 6.54 1.37 14.65
C LYS A 46 6.36 2.37 13.51
N VAL A 47 6.97 2.10 12.34
CA VAL A 47 6.87 3.02 11.19
C VAL A 47 5.43 3.14 10.69
N GLN A 48 4.69 2.03 10.66
CA GLN A 48 3.28 2.01 10.27
C GLN A 48 2.41 2.87 11.21
N GLN A 49 2.62 2.75 12.53
CA GLN A 49 1.92 3.57 13.51
C GLN A 49 2.27 5.07 13.38
N ASN A 50 3.54 5.38 13.15
CA ASN A 50 4.01 6.76 12.97
C ASN A 50 3.38 7.39 11.72
N SER A 51 3.42 6.69 10.59
CA SER A 51 2.81 7.12 9.34
C SER A 51 1.30 7.37 9.51
N CYS A 52 0.59 6.45 10.17
CA CYS A 52 -0.85 6.61 10.44
C CYS A 52 -1.16 7.82 11.34
N ARG A 53 -0.29 8.19 12.30
CA ARG A 53 -0.49 9.42 13.09
C ARG A 53 -0.38 10.67 12.23
N ALA A 54 0.52 10.68 11.25
CA ALA A 54 0.64 11.79 10.30
C ALA A 54 -0.65 11.97 9.49
N LEU A 55 -1.26 10.87 9.00
CA LEU A 55 -2.56 10.94 8.33
C LEU A 55 -3.67 11.48 9.25
N CYS A 56 -3.75 11.01 10.50
CA CYS A 56 -4.75 11.52 11.44
C CYS A 56 -4.64 13.04 11.61
N ARG A 57 -3.42 13.57 11.74
CA ARG A 57 -3.17 15.01 11.82
C ARG A 57 -3.60 15.76 10.56
N LEU A 58 -3.34 15.17 9.37
CA LEU A 58 -3.79 15.75 8.11
C LEU A 58 -5.33 15.82 8.02
N ILE A 59 -6.02 14.77 8.44
CA ILE A 59 -7.48 14.72 8.44
C ILE A 59 -8.07 15.72 9.44
N GLU A 60 -7.47 15.89 10.61
CA GLU A 60 -7.86 16.90 11.61
C GLU A 60 -7.64 18.33 11.11
N HIS A 61 -6.62 18.56 10.28
CA HIS A 61 -6.36 19.85 9.65
C HIS A 61 -7.48 20.24 8.67
N GLY A 62 -8.06 19.25 7.96
CA GLY A 62 -9.04 19.46 6.89
C GLY A 62 -8.36 19.65 5.52
N LEU A 63 -9.05 19.22 4.47
CA LEU A 63 -8.51 19.21 3.11
C LEU A 63 -9.24 20.13 2.14
N CYS A 64 -10.47 20.54 2.47
CA CYS A 64 -11.32 21.29 1.56
C CYS A 64 -10.69 22.65 1.17
N GLY A 65 -10.51 22.86 -0.13
CA GLY A 65 -9.90 24.09 -0.68
C GLY A 65 -8.39 24.00 -0.86
N MET A 66 -7.71 22.97 -0.35
CA MET A 66 -6.30 22.70 -0.66
C MET A 66 -6.18 22.08 -2.06
N THR A 67 -5.04 22.23 -2.70
CA THR A 67 -4.70 21.37 -3.83
C THR A 67 -4.21 20.00 -3.33
N GLU A 68 -4.30 18.96 -4.17
CA GLU A 68 -3.72 17.65 -3.88
C GLU A 68 -2.24 17.78 -3.45
N LEU A 69 -1.48 18.63 -4.17
CA LEU A 69 -0.07 18.87 -3.89
C LEU A 69 0.16 19.55 -2.53
N GLN A 70 -0.72 20.48 -2.13
CA GLN A 70 -0.64 21.10 -0.80
C GLN A 70 -0.93 20.09 0.30
N ALA A 71 -1.96 19.26 0.13
CA ALA A 71 -2.30 18.20 1.08
C ALA A 71 -1.18 17.17 1.19
N GLY A 72 -0.60 16.74 0.06
CA GLY A 72 0.53 15.81 0.04
C GLY A 72 1.77 16.35 0.74
N LYS A 73 2.13 17.61 0.49
CA LYS A 73 3.27 18.27 1.17
C LYS A 73 3.05 18.42 2.68
N LEU A 74 1.81 18.73 3.09
CA LEU A 74 1.47 18.81 4.51
C LEU A 74 1.54 17.45 5.19
N LEU A 75 1.11 16.38 4.47
CA LEU A 75 1.26 15.00 4.97
C LEU A 75 2.74 14.63 5.13
N MET A 76 3.61 14.97 4.17
CA MET A 76 5.06 14.77 4.30
C MET A 76 5.65 15.50 5.51
N GLN A 77 5.23 16.75 5.76
CA GLN A 77 5.68 17.50 6.93
C GLN A 77 5.27 16.78 8.22
N TYR A 78 4.02 16.33 8.34
CA TYR A 78 3.57 15.59 9.51
C TYR A 78 4.27 14.24 9.65
N SER A 79 4.56 13.56 8.53
CA SER A 79 5.34 12.32 8.51
C SER A 79 6.76 12.54 9.05
N ASP A 80 7.43 13.62 8.60
CA ASP A 80 8.76 14.00 9.08
C ASP A 80 8.79 14.26 10.59
N GLU A 81 7.79 14.96 11.11
CA GLU A 81 7.63 15.23 12.55
C GLU A 81 7.35 13.96 13.35
N GLU A 82 6.72 12.94 12.76
CA GLU A 82 6.51 11.60 13.35
C GLU A 82 7.71 10.66 13.15
N GLY A 83 8.80 11.12 12.52
CA GLY A 83 10.01 10.32 12.32
C GLY A 83 9.94 9.40 11.10
N VAL A 84 9.15 9.76 10.09
CA VAL A 84 9.00 9.03 8.82
C VAL A 84 9.47 9.91 7.67
N ASP A 85 10.50 9.45 6.94
CA ASP A 85 10.96 10.09 5.71
C ASP A 85 10.11 9.66 4.51
N SER A 86 9.98 10.54 3.53
CA SER A 86 9.27 10.27 2.26
C SER A 86 10.26 10.27 1.09
N PRO A 87 11.09 9.23 0.93
CA PRO A 87 12.16 9.20 -0.07
C PRO A 87 11.62 9.21 -1.51
N ASP A 88 10.43 8.69 -1.73
CA ASP A 88 9.78 8.64 -3.04
C ASP A 88 9.07 9.95 -3.42
N GLY A 89 9.11 10.94 -2.55
CA GLY A 89 8.52 12.26 -2.77
C GLY A 89 7.09 12.40 -2.25
N VAL A 90 6.28 13.20 -2.97
CA VAL A 90 4.92 13.52 -2.53
C VAL A 90 4.02 12.29 -2.67
N PRO A 91 3.30 11.90 -1.59
CA PRO A 91 2.37 10.77 -1.62
C PRO A 91 1.21 11.01 -2.59
N ILE A 92 0.50 9.93 -2.93
CA ILE A 92 -0.70 10.05 -3.76
C ILE A 92 -1.81 10.69 -2.93
N VAL A 93 -2.25 11.87 -3.36
CA VAL A 93 -3.51 12.49 -2.96
C VAL A 93 -4.32 12.70 -4.22
N ALA A 94 -5.40 11.95 -4.37
CA ALA A 94 -6.20 11.94 -5.58
C ALA A 94 -7.65 12.33 -5.26
N THR A 95 -8.12 13.46 -5.80
CA THR A 95 -9.45 14.01 -5.51
C THR A 95 -10.43 13.86 -6.67
N GLY A 96 -11.69 13.65 -6.38
CA GLY A 96 -12.77 13.55 -7.36
C GLY A 96 -12.46 12.48 -8.43
N PRO A 97 -12.56 12.81 -9.74
CA PRO A 97 -12.24 11.86 -10.83
C PRO A 97 -10.80 11.35 -10.82
N ASN A 98 -9.84 12.09 -10.25
CA ASN A 98 -8.44 11.64 -10.13
C ASN A 98 -8.32 10.42 -9.21
N SER A 99 -9.19 10.28 -8.22
CA SER A 99 -9.22 9.11 -7.33
C SER A 99 -9.53 7.80 -8.06
N ALA A 100 -10.09 7.86 -9.28
CA ALA A 100 -10.29 6.70 -10.14
C ALA A 100 -9.01 6.26 -10.89
N LEU A 101 -7.86 6.89 -10.64
CA LEU A 101 -6.57 6.54 -11.21
C LEU A 101 -5.70 5.91 -10.10
N PRO A 102 -5.47 4.58 -10.09
CA PRO A 102 -4.74 3.89 -9.01
C PRO A 102 -3.37 4.49 -8.70
N HIS A 103 -2.65 4.94 -9.73
CA HIS A 103 -1.33 5.57 -9.65
C HIS A 103 -1.38 7.03 -10.11
N HIS A 104 -2.35 7.80 -9.59
CA HIS A 104 -2.45 9.22 -9.87
C HIS A 104 -1.17 9.96 -9.47
N VAL A 105 -0.78 10.92 -10.30
CA VAL A 105 0.31 11.85 -9.96
C VAL A 105 -0.29 13.08 -9.29
N THR A 106 -0.04 13.24 -8.00
CA THR A 106 -0.52 14.35 -7.17
C THR A 106 -0.18 15.71 -7.78
N GLY A 107 -1.19 16.53 -7.99
CA GLY A 107 -1.07 17.78 -8.75
C GLY A 107 -1.79 18.97 -8.11
N ASP A 108 -2.14 19.93 -8.97
CA ASP A 108 -2.74 21.21 -8.54
C ASP A 108 -4.28 21.19 -8.54
N THR A 109 -4.91 20.01 -8.67
CA THR A 109 -6.36 19.87 -8.57
C THR A 109 -6.82 20.25 -7.17
N VAL A 110 -7.79 21.18 -7.09
CA VAL A 110 -8.31 21.66 -5.81
C VAL A 110 -9.38 20.70 -5.29
N ILE A 111 -9.25 20.30 -4.04
CA ILE A 111 -10.19 19.42 -3.32
C ILE A 111 -11.47 20.19 -3.01
N GLN A 112 -12.62 19.71 -3.50
CA GLN A 112 -13.91 20.38 -3.43
C GLN A 112 -14.91 19.66 -2.51
N PRO A 113 -15.92 20.40 -1.98
CA PRO A 113 -17.01 19.75 -1.26
C PRO A 113 -17.76 18.74 -2.13
N GLY A 114 -17.83 17.49 -1.67
CA GLY A 114 -18.46 16.38 -2.38
C GLY A 114 -17.47 15.53 -3.18
N ASP A 115 -16.18 15.83 -3.13
CA ASP A 115 -15.17 14.94 -3.69
C ASP A 115 -14.97 13.69 -2.83
N VAL A 116 -14.56 12.64 -3.51
CA VAL A 116 -13.90 11.48 -2.89
C VAL A 116 -12.39 11.74 -2.95
N VAL A 117 -11.70 11.60 -1.85
CA VAL A 117 -10.23 11.70 -1.80
C VAL A 117 -9.64 10.37 -1.41
N VAL A 118 -8.77 9.82 -2.25
CA VAL A 118 -7.89 8.70 -1.94
C VAL A 118 -6.53 9.24 -1.55
N ILE A 119 -6.06 8.86 -0.38
CA ILE A 119 -4.73 9.19 0.13
C ILE A 119 -3.97 7.87 0.29
N ASP A 120 -2.94 7.69 -0.52
CA ASP A 120 -2.03 6.55 -0.48
C ASP A 120 -0.64 7.08 -0.13
N PHE A 121 -0.14 6.62 1.01
CA PHE A 121 1.02 7.20 1.63
C PHE A 121 1.77 6.16 2.46
N GLY A 122 3.03 6.40 2.59
CA GLY A 122 3.91 5.59 3.40
C GLY A 122 5.17 6.37 3.69
N GLY A 123 6.25 5.67 3.91
CA GLY A 123 7.56 6.26 4.09
C GLY A 123 8.46 5.39 4.92
N GLU A 124 9.71 5.78 4.97
CA GLU A 124 10.79 5.04 5.61
C GLU A 124 11.01 5.53 7.05
N ASN A 125 11.16 4.61 7.99
CA ASN A 125 11.56 4.95 9.35
C ASN A 125 12.98 5.53 9.37
N LYS A 126 13.13 6.76 9.89
CA LYS A 126 14.41 7.47 9.90
C LYS A 126 15.54 6.65 10.50
N GLY A 127 16.54 6.35 9.66
CA GLY A 127 17.75 5.64 10.04
C GLY A 127 17.64 4.12 10.22
N GLU A 128 16.46 3.53 10.04
CA GLU A 128 16.22 2.10 10.21
C GLU A 128 15.83 1.40 8.90
N GLY A 129 15.35 2.15 7.87
CA GLY A 129 15.15 1.68 6.51
C GLY A 129 13.86 0.88 6.27
N TYR A 130 13.03 0.62 7.28
CA TYR A 130 11.76 -0.09 7.10
C TYR A 130 10.65 0.87 6.68
N ILE A 131 9.78 0.37 5.78
CA ILE A 131 8.80 1.19 5.06
C ILE A 131 7.39 0.88 5.56
N ALA A 132 6.57 1.95 5.71
CA ALA A 132 5.12 1.90 5.90
C ALA A 132 4.40 2.05 4.57
N ASP A 133 3.19 1.48 4.49
CA ASP A 133 2.31 1.65 3.34
C ASP A 133 0.84 1.60 3.77
N THR A 134 0.03 2.56 3.32
CA THR A 134 -1.37 2.66 3.73
C THR A 134 -2.18 3.52 2.77
N THR A 135 -3.36 3.06 2.42
CA THR A 135 -4.35 3.87 1.71
C THR A 135 -5.64 4.01 2.52
N ARG A 136 -6.19 5.22 2.55
CA ARG A 136 -7.55 5.48 3.03
C ARG A 136 -8.31 6.39 2.06
N THR A 137 -9.62 6.19 2.03
CA THR A 137 -10.55 6.94 1.19
C THR A 137 -11.53 7.71 2.06
N PHE A 138 -11.77 8.98 1.73
CA PHE A 138 -12.62 9.91 2.47
C PHE A 138 -13.62 10.61 1.54
N ALA A 139 -14.74 11.09 2.11
CA ALA A 139 -15.61 12.07 1.46
C ALA A 139 -15.33 13.47 2.04
N VAL A 140 -15.37 14.51 1.21
CA VAL A 140 -15.12 15.90 1.63
C VAL A 140 -16.43 16.65 1.84
N LYS A 141 -16.66 17.16 3.04
CA LYS A 141 -17.83 17.99 3.45
C LYS A 141 -19.20 17.30 3.32
N ARG A 142 -19.41 16.46 2.33
CA ARG A 142 -20.66 15.74 2.08
C ARG A 142 -20.41 14.40 1.40
N MET A 143 -21.28 13.43 1.66
CA MET A 143 -21.20 12.10 1.10
C MET A 143 -21.65 12.09 -0.37
N PRO A 144 -20.79 11.71 -1.33
CA PRO A 144 -21.20 11.52 -2.73
C PRO A 144 -22.14 10.33 -2.92
N GLU A 145 -23.02 10.45 -3.91
CA GLU A 145 -23.92 9.35 -4.30
C GLU A 145 -23.14 8.11 -4.75
N GLY A 146 -23.52 6.95 -4.25
CA GLY A 146 -22.90 5.65 -4.54
C GLY A 146 -21.62 5.37 -3.78
N LEU A 147 -20.98 6.35 -3.13
CA LEU A 147 -19.76 6.10 -2.37
C LEU A 147 -19.95 5.09 -1.24
N PRO A 148 -21.00 5.13 -0.40
CA PRO A 148 -21.17 4.18 0.69
C PRO A 148 -21.26 2.72 0.20
N GLU A 149 -21.92 2.49 -0.94
CA GLU A 149 -22.03 1.17 -1.56
C GLU A 149 -20.66 0.65 -1.99
N ILE A 150 -19.95 1.43 -2.80
CA ILE A 150 -18.62 1.06 -3.33
C ILE A 150 -17.62 0.87 -2.20
N TYR A 151 -17.63 1.75 -1.22
CA TYR A 151 -16.76 1.65 -0.03
C TYR A 151 -17.05 0.37 0.77
N GLY A 152 -18.33 0.03 0.96
CA GLY A 152 -18.75 -1.21 1.63
C GLY A 152 -18.25 -2.47 0.93
N ILE A 153 -18.25 -2.49 -0.41
CA ILE A 153 -17.74 -3.60 -1.20
C ILE A 153 -16.21 -3.73 -1.04
N VAL A 154 -15.47 -2.62 -1.13
CA VAL A 154 -14.01 -2.61 -0.96
C VAL A 154 -13.63 -3.02 0.47
N LYS A 155 -14.34 -2.51 1.49
CA LYS A 155 -14.16 -2.91 2.89
C LYS A 155 -14.37 -4.42 3.09
N ALA A 156 -15.41 -4.98 2.46
CA ALA A 156 -15.68 -6.42 2.52
C ALA A 156 -14.61 -7.24 1.79
N ALA A 157 -14.06 -6.72 0.69
CA ALA A 157 -12.97 -7.36 -0.05
C ALA A 157 -11.67 -7.39 0.79
N ASN A 158 -11.29 -6.27 1.43
CA ASN A 158 -10.15 -6.19 2.34
C ASN A 158 -10.34 -7.17 3.52
N GLN A 159 -11.52 -7.25 4.10
CA GLN A 159 -11.80 -8.20 5.19
C GLN A 159 -11.66 -9.67 4.72
N ALA A 160 -12.12 -9.99 3.51
CA ALA A 160 -12.01 -11.35 2.95
C ALA A 160 -10.55 -11.74 2.69
N ALA A 161 -9.71 -10.82 2.22
CA ALA A 161 -8.27 -11.03 2.06
C ALA A 161 -7.59 -11.25 3.41
N PHE A 162 -7.86 -10.39 4.39
CA PHE A 162 -7.33 -10.53 5.75
C PHE A 162 -7.64 -11.90 6.37
N GLU A 163 -8.87 -12.37 6.23
CA GLU A 163 -9.29 -13.68 6.75
C GLU A 163 -8.62 -14.85 6.04
N ALA A 164 -8.28 -14.68 4.75
CA ALA A 164 -7.58 -15.68 3.94
C ALA A 164 -6.06 -15.66 4.17
N ALA A 165 -5.48 -14.57 4.66
CA ALA A 165 -4.05 -14.38 4.88
C ALA A 165 -3.53 -15.18 6.08
N LYS A 166 -3.30 -16.49 5.86
CA LYS A 166 -2.84 -17.43 6.90
C LYS A 166 -1.66 -18.25 6.41
N PRO A 167 -0.77 -18.71 7.31
CA PRO A 167 0.26 -19.67 6.93
C PRO A 167 -0.34 -20.89 6.21
N GLY A 168 0.28 -21.28 5.12
CA GLY A 168 -0.19 -22.39 4.28
C GLY A 168 -1.14 -22.01 3.13
N THR A 169 -1.66 -20.77 3.10
CA THR A 169 -2.48 -20.26 1.99
C THR A 169 -1.59 -19.82 0.82
N MET A 170 -1.98 -20.04 -0.42
CA MET A 170 -1.27 -19.50 -1.59
C MET A 170 -1.57 -18.00 -1.76
N CYS A 171 -0.60 -17.23 -2.23
CA CYS A 171 -0.77 -15.81 -2.52
C CYS A 171 -1.91 -15.53 -3.52
N GLU A 172 -2.09 -16.40 -4.53
CA GLU A 172 -3.21 -16.29 -5.48
C GLU A 172 -4.58 -16.50 -4.82
N ASP A 173 -4.67 -17.31 -3.77
CA ASP A 173 -5.94 -17.55 -3.08
C ASP A 173 -6.35 -16.36 -2.22
N VAL A 174 -5.40 -15.61 -1.67
CA VAL A 174 -5.67 -14.35 -0.94
C VAL A 174 -6.15 -13.27 -1.92
N ASP A 175 -5.48 -13.09 -3.08
CA ASP A 175 -5.98 -12.19 -4.16
C ASP A 175 -7.39 -12.59 -4.60
N LYS A 176 -7.62 -13.89 -4.80
CA LYS A 176 -8.92 -14.42 -5.22
C LYS A 176 -10.03 -14.16 -4.18
N ALA A 177 -9.70 -14.22 -2.89
CA ALA A 177 -10.67 -13.95 -1.82
C ALA A 177 -11.25 -12.54 -1.93
N ALA A 178 -10.37 -11.51 -2.02
CA ALA A 178 -10.80 -10.13 -2.21
C ALA A 178 -11.49 -9.91 -3.56
N ARG A 179 -10.86 -10.37 -4.64
CA ARG A 179 -11.35 -10.18 -6.01
C ARG A 179 -12.73 -10.77 -6.21
N SER A 180 -13.01 -11.94 -5.65
CA SER A 180 -14.32 -12.59 -5.74
C SER A 180 -15.45 -11.77 -5.10
N VAL A 181 -15.18 -11.00 -4.06
CA VAL A 181 -16.16 -10.09 -3.43
C VAL A 181 -16.53 -8.99 -4.42
N ILE A 182 -15.53 -8.35 -5.02
CA ILE A 182 -15.71 -7.26 -5.98
C ILE A 182 -16.40 -7.74 -7.27
N GLU A 183 -16.01 -8.92 -7.79
CA GLU A 183 -16.61 -9.53 -8.96
C GLU A 183 -18.08 -9.89 -8.76
N LYS A 184 -18.42 -10.50 -7.61
CA LYS A 184 -19.80 -10.83 -7.26
C LYS A 184 -20.71 -9.62 -7.15
N ALA A 185 -20.15 -8.48 -6.77
CA ALA A 185 -20.85 -7.21 -6.73
C ALA A 185 -20.97 -6.54 -8.12
N GLY A 186 -20.39 -7.11 -9.16
CA GLY A 186 -20.46 -6.59 -10.54
C GLY A 186 -19.36 -5.59 -10.91
N TYR A 187 -18.38 -5.36 -10.01
CA TYR A 187 -17.32 -4.36 -10.20
C TYR A 187 -15.95 -4.96 -10.58
N GLY A 188 -15.89 -6.25 -10.94
CA GLY A 188 -14.65 -6.95 -11.32
C GLY A 188 -13.76 -6.19 -12.31
N PRO A 189 -14.29 -5.64 -13.44
CA PRO A 189 -13.51 -4.88 -14.41
C PRO A 189 -12.87 -3.59 -13.85
N TYR A 190 -13.31 -3.12 -12.70
CA TYR A 190 -12.82 -1.90 -12.05
C TYR A 190 -11.79 -2.15 -10.97
N PHE A 191 -11.44 -3.40 -10.67
CA PHE A 191 -10.30 -3.79 -9.83
C PHE A 191 -9.13 -4.21 -10.71
N THR A 192 -8.30 -3.27 -11.10
CA THR A 192 -7.39 -3.36 -12.25
C THR A 192 -5.95 -3.75 -11.89
N HIS A 193 -5.63 -3.92 -10.61
CA HIS A 193 -4.28 -4.29 -10.16
C HIS A 193 -4.29 -5.57 -9.31
N ARG A 194 -3.12 -6.07 -8.90
CA ARG A 194 -2.97 -7.14 -7.91
C ARG A 194 -3.51 -6.71 -6.56
N LEU A 195 -3.85 -7.67 -5.70
CA LEU A 195 -4.35 -7.36 -4.36
C LEU A 195 -3.31 -6.66 -3.47
N GLY A 196 -2.02 -7.02 -3.62
CA GLY A 196 -0.99 -6.45 -2.75
C GLY A 196 0.42 -6.95 -3.08
N HIS A 197 1.37 -6.48 -2.31
CA HIS A 197 2.80 -6.76 -2.45
C HIS A 197 3.47 -6.86 -1.10
N GLY A 198 4.54 -7.63 -1.02
CA GLY A 198 5.44 -7.60 0.12
C GLY A 198 6.12 -6.24 0.23
N LEU A 199 6.50 -5.88 1.44
CA LEU A 199 7.33 -4.72 1.72
C LEU A 199 8.24 -4.98 2.93
N GLY A 200 9.19 -4.10 3.12
CA GLY A 200 10.17 -4.17 4.19
C GLY A 200 11.21 -3.08 4.02
N LEU A 201 12.35 -3.40 3.43
CA LEU A 201 13.39 -2.44 3.04
C LEU A 201 13.16 -1.83 1.64
N ASP A 202 12.29 -2.43 0.84
CA ASP A 202 11.78 -1.85 -0.41
C ASP A 202 10.26 -1.74 -0.30
N VAL A 203 9.65 -0.73 -0.94
CA VAL A 203 8.17 -0.58 -1.01
C VAL A 203 7.56 -1.81 -1.66
N HIS A 204 8.16 -2.30 -2.74
CA HIS A 204 7.69 -3.47 -3.45
C HIS A 204 8.72 -4.59 -3.41
N GLU A 205 8.45 -5.63 -2.63
CA GLU A 205 9.23 -6.86 -2.60
C GLU A 205 8.30 -8.09 -2.58
N HIS A 206 8.87 -9.29 -2.55
CA HIS A 206 8.08 -10.51 -2.38
C HIS A 206 7.55 -10.68 -0.93
N PRO A 207 6.39 -11.37 -0.79
CA PRO A 207 5.59 -12.02 -1.81
C PRO A 207 4.60 -11.04 -2.49
N TYR A 208 4.19 -11.33 -3.72
CA TYR A 208 3.13 -10.59 -4.41
C TYR A 208 1.81 -11.35 -4.30
N LEU A 209 0.75 -10.68 -3.82
CA LEU A 209 -0.60 -11.23 -3.79
C LEU A 209 -1.27 -10.98 -5.14
N SER A 210 -1.16 -11.94 -6.05
CA SER A 210 -1.65 -11.81 -7.43
C SER A 210 -2.08 -13.14 -8.02
N ALA A 211 -2.99 -13.10 -8.98
CA ALA A 211 -3.39 -14.28 -9.74
C ALA A 211 -2.16 -15.00 -10.31
N GLY A 212 -2.14 -16.33 -10.21
CA GLY A 212 -1.06 -17.20 -10.69
C GLY A 212 0.16 -17.31 -9.77
N ASN A 213 0.25 -16.54 -8.68
CA ASN A 213 1.33 -16.70 -7.70
C ASN A 213 1.01 -17.80 -6.69
N LYS A 214 1.65 -18.96 -6.85
CA LYS A 214 1.50 -20.15 -6.00
C LYS A 214 2.43 -20.19 -4.80
N HIS A 215 3.14 -19.10 -4.52
CA HIS A 215 3.96 -19.02 -3.31
C HIS A 215 3.05 -19.19 -2.09
N VAL A 216 3.49 -20.04 -1.16
CA VAL A 216 2.76 -20.34 0.07
C VAL A 216 3.16 -19.32 1.14
N ILE A 217 2.19 -18.68 1.75
CA ILE A 217 2.39 -17.73 2.84
C ILE A 217 2.94 -18.44 4.06
N GLU A 218 3.95 -17.86 4.68
CA GLU A 218 4.62 -18.34 5.88
C GLU A 218 4.52 -17.30 7.01
N ALA A 219 4.64 -17.75 8.25
CA ALA A 219 4.79 -16.83 9.38
C ALA A 219 6.05 -15.95 9.18
N GLY A 220 5.95 -14.66 9.51
CA GLY A 220 6.97 -13.66 9.22
C GLY A 220 6.81 -12.95 7.87
N ASN A 221 5.91 -13.40 6.99
CA ASN A 221 5.61 -12.64 5.78
C ASN A 221 4.89 -11.33 6.12
N VAL A 222 5.21 -10.28 5.36
CA VAL A 222 4.57 -8.97 5.43
C VAL A 222 4.17 -8.55 4.03
N PHE A 223 2.95 -8.05 3.89
CA PHE A 223 2.42 -7.58 2.60
C PHE A 223 1.25 -6.63 2.78
N SER A 224 0.99 -5.81 1.74
CA SER A 224 -0.20 -4.97 1.66
C SER A 224 -1.43 -5.81 1.31
N ASP A 225 -2.59 -5.37 1.81
CA ASP A 225 -3.94 -5.83 1.45
C ASP A 225 -4.72 -4.58 1.01
N GLU A 226 -4.75 -4.34 -0.32
CA GLU A 226 -5.13 -3.06 -0.91
C GLU A 226 -6.19 -3.18 -2.02
N PRO A 227 -7.32 -3.86 -1.82
CA PRO A 227 -8.35 -3.90 -2.84
C PRO A 227 -8.91 -2.51 -3.16
N GLY A 228 -9.26 -2.30 -4.43
CA GLY A 228 -9.82 -1.04 -4.90
C GLY A 228 -10.82 -1.19 -6.02
N ILE A 229 -11.75 -0.24 -6.13
CA ILE A 229 -12.70 -0.08 -7.24
C ILE A 229 -12.53 1.32 -7.79
N TYR A 230 -12.22 1.42 -9.08
CA TYR A 230 -11.93 2.69 -9.76
C TYR A 230 -12.93 2.93 -10.88
N LEU A 231 -13.85 3.90 -10.71
CA LEU A 231 -14.93 4.22 -11.63
C LEU A 231 -14.51 5.41 -12.52
N PRO A 232 -14.10 5.20 -13.78
CA PRO A 232 -13.54 6.25 -14.61
C PRO A 232 -14.46 7.47 -14.73
N GLY A 233 -13.91 8.67 -14.53
CA GLY A 233 -14.64 9.93 -14.61
C GLY A 233 -15.57 10.21 -13.41
N ARG A 234 -15.61 9.31 -12.42
CA ARG A 234 -16.39 9.48 -11.18
C ARG A 234 -15.47 9.57 -9.97
N PHE A 235 -15.13 8.46 -9.39
CA PHE A 235 -14.22 8.34 -8.24
C PHE A 235 -13.66 6.91 -8.11
N GLY A 236 -12.62 6.78 -7.32
CA GLY A 236 -12.09 5.49 -6.86
C GLY A 236 -12.19 5.34 -5.35
N VAL A 237 -12.13 4.09 -4.90
CA VAL A 237 -12.02 3.71 -3.49
C VAL A 237 -10.90 2.68 -3.37
N ARG A 238 -9.94 2.90 -2.47
CA ARG A 238 -8.97 1.90 -2.01
C ARG A 238 -8.91 1.93 -0.49
N ILE A 239 -8.85 0.76 0.11
CA ILE A 239 -8.56 0.55 1.53
C ILE A 239 -7.37 -0.37 1.58
N GLU A 240 -6.31 0.09 2.22
CA GLU A 240 -5.06 -0.65 2.32
C GLU A 240 -4.59 -0.77 3.76
N ASP A 241 -4.28 -1.97 4.13
CA ASP A 241 -3.61 -2.31 5.38
C ASP A 241 -2.31 -3.05 5.14
N LEU A 242 -1.35 -2.80 6.00
CA LEU A 242 -0.17 -3.63 6.10
C LEU A 242 -0.47 -4.82 7.02
N LEU A 243 -0.26 -6.04 6.51
CA LEU A 243 -0.47 -7.28 7.24
C LEU A 243 0.86 -7.93 7.61
N PHE A 244 1.00 -8.37 8.87
CA PHE A 244 2.05 -9.26 9.32
C PHE A 244 1.44 -10.64 9.62
N VAL A 245 2.08 -11.70 9.14
CA VAL A 245 1.57 -13.07 9.31
C VAL A 245 2.25 -13.74 10.51
N HIS A 246 1.48 -14.02 11.55
CA HIS A 246 1.87 -14.85 12.70
C HIS A 246 1.54 -16.33 12.45
N PRO A 247 2.06 -17.27 13.27
CA PRO A 247 1.70 -18.69 13.15
C PRO A 247 0.18 -18.96 13.18
N GLU A 248 -0.59 -18.13 13.89
CA GLU A 248 -2.05 -18.30 14.07
C GLU A 248 -2.89 -17.60 12.98
N GLY A 249 -2.30 -16.69 12.19
CA GLY A 249 -2.96 -15.89 11.16
C GLY A 249 -2.37 -14.49 11.04
N ALA A 250 -3.02 -13.62 10.25
CA ALA A 250 -2.54 -12.26 10.02
C ALA A 250 -2.92 -11.29 11.15
N GLU A 251 -2.06 -10.31 11.39
CA GLU A 251 -2.30 -9.10 12.17
C GLU A 251 -2.30 -7.90 11.24
N ARG A 252 -3.24 -6.96 11.41
CA ARG A 252 -3.16 -5.64 10.79
C ARG A 252 -2.19 -4.76 11.59
N LEU A 253 -1.10 -4.33 10.95
CA LEU A 253 -0.17 -3.35 11.54
C LEU A 253 -0.69 -1.92 11.42
N THR A 254 -1.63 -1.68 10.50
CA THR A 254 -2.30 -0.39 10.28
C THR A 254 -3.35 -0.17 11.37
N PRO A 255 -3.16 0.80 12.29
CA PRO A 255 -4.05 1.00 13.44
C PRO A 255 -5.26 1.90 13.13
N LEU A 256 -5.59 2.07 11.85
CA LEU A 256 -6.72 2.89 11.39
C LEU A 256 -7.96 2.03 11.19
N ASP A 257 -9.12 2.52 11.63
CA ASP A 257 -10.39 1.86 11.34
C ASP A 257 -10.76 1.91 9.84
N HIS A 258 -11.78 1.14 9.47
CA HIS A 258 -12.33 1.08 8.11
C HIS A 258 -13.68 1.78 8.02
N GLU A 259 -13.89 2.82 8.80
CA GLU A 259 -15.13 3.58 8.72
C GLU A 259 -15.02 4.67 7.66
N LEU A 260 -16.04 4.74 6.78
CA LEU A 260 -16.13 5.82 5.80
C LEU A 260 -16.41 7.13 6.53
N ARG A 261 -15.48 8.07 6.43
CA ARG A 261 -15.58 9.37 7.11
C ARG A 261 -15.84 10.50 6.13
N VAL A 262 -16.66 11.46 6.58
CA VAL A 262 -16.76 12.77 5.95
C VAL A 262 -15.81 13.70 6.69
N ILE A 263 -14.89 14.29 5.96
CA ILE A 263 -13.86 15.20 6.49
C ILE A 263 -14.06 16.63 6.00
N ASP A 264 -13.40 17.58 6.66
CA ASP A 264 -13.43 19.00 6.31
C ASP A 264 -12.46 19.40 5.21
#